data_ed4ae37531769fedb43ed10de163efdb
#
_entry.id   ed4ae37531769fedb43ed10de163efdb
#
_cell.length_a   1.000
_cell.length_b   1.000
_cell.length_c   1.000
_cell.angle_alpha   90.00
_cell.angle_beta   90.00
_cell.angle_gamma   90.00
#
_symmetry.space_group_name_H-M   'P 1'
#
loop_
_entity.id
_entity.type
_entity.pdbx_description
1 polymer ?
#
loop_
_entity_poly.entity_id
_entity_poly.type
_entity_poly.pdbx_seq_one_letter_code
_entity_poly.pdbx_strand_id
1 'polypeptide(L)'
;VDSEYLPLLSNAETQSSMAAREVVSTARKMALNERTIIRGGCWDYLNAVFNRAGVTRDTVHKGTYGQGPYASSGEIEVGDWLYYINHGYNGVEHSGLFVGWVDERAKQALILSYAGENRREPARYRVYDLSNVYQIMRPSV
;
A
#
# COMPACT_ATOMS: atom_id res chain seq x y z
N VAL A 1 13.99 -1.57 -6.16
CA VAL A 1 12.89 -1.03 -6.96
C VAL A 1 13.40 -0.57 -8.32
N ASP A 2 12.61 -0.76 -9.35
CA ASP A 2 13.00 -0.35 -10.70
C ASP A 2 13.14 1.16 -10.76
N SER A 3 14.16 1.63 -11.50
CA SER A 3 14.48 3.06 -11.58
C SER A 3 13.34 3.89 -12.13
N GLU A 4 12.48 3.31 -12.98
CA GLU A 4 11.34 4.04 -13.54
C GLU A 4 10.32 4.47 -12.48
N TYR A 5 10.31 3.83 -11.31
CA TYR A 5 9.39 4.15 -10.22
C TYR A 5 9.98 5.08 -9.16
N LEU A 6 11.26 5.42 -9.26
CA LEU A 6 11.89 6.34 -8.30
C LEU A 6 11.19 7.70 -8.21
N PRO A 7 10.70 8.30 -9.32
CA PRO A 7 9.95 9.54 -9.19
C PRO A 7 8.68 9.42 -8.37
N LEU A 8 7.98 8.28 -8.44
CA LEU A 8 6.78 8.05 -7.63
C LEU A 8 7.12 7.97 -6.14
N LEU A 9 8.21 7.26 -5.81
CA LEU A 9 8.68 7.18 -4.43
C LEU A 9 9.08 8.55 -3.89
N SER A 10 9.83 9.31 -4.66
CA SER A 10 10.25 10.65 -4.27
C SER A 10 9.05 11.57 -4.07
N ASN A 11 8.09 11.55 -5.00
CA ASN A 11 6.88 12.34 -4.88
C ASN A 11 6.08 11.96 -3.63
N ALA A 12 5.97 10.66 -3.35
CA ALA A 12 5.25 10.18 -2.17
C ALA A 12 5.86 10.71 -0.87
N GLU A 13 7.18 10.81 -0.80
CA GLU A 13 7.87 11.28 0.41
C GLU A 13 8.01 12.80 0.50
N THR A 14 7.65 13.54 -0.54
CA THR A 14 7.82 15.01 -0.54
C THR A 14 6.53 15.79 -0.74
N GLN A 15 5.54 15.24 -1.46
CA GLN A 15 4.34 15.96 -1.85
C GLN A 15 3.06 15.50 -1.15
N SER A 16 3.11 14.41 -0.40
CA SER A 16 1.93 13.92 0.30
C SER A 16 1.73 14.63 1.65
N SER A 17 0.67 14.26 2.38
CA SER A 17 0.44 14.79 3.72
C SER A 17 1.54 14.36 4.68
N MET A 18 1.65 15.04 5.83
CA MET A 18 2.66 14.71 6.82
C MET A 18 2.54 13.25 7.29
N ALA A 19 1.32 12.80 7.61
CA ALA A 19 1.11 11.42 8.05
C ALA A 19 1.46 10.42 6.94
N ALA A 20 1.07 10.72 5.71
CA ALA A 20 1.39 9.86 4.57
C ALA A 20 2.90 9.77 4.35
N ARG A 21 3.63 10.90 4.46
CA ARG A 21 5.08 10.91 4.31
C ARG A 21 5.77 10.04 5.36
N GLU A 22 5.29 10.09 6.60
CA GLU A 22 5.82 9.25 7.68
C GLU A 22 5.62 7.76 7.35
N VAL A 23 4.44 7.40 6.86
CA VAL A 23 4.13 6.02 6.51
C VAL A 23 4.99 5.54 5.34
N VAL A 24 5.04 6.30 4.24
CA VAL A 24 5.76 5.83 3.04
C VAL A 24 7.27 5.81 3.27
N SER A 25 7.81 6.75 4.05
CA SER A 25 9.25 6.74 4.35
C SER A 25 9.61 5.59 5.30
N THR A 26 8.78 5.32 6.30
CA THR A 26 8.97 4.18 7.20
C THR A 26 8.94 2.87 6.42
N ALA A 27 7.95 2.72 5.53
CA ALA A 27 7.82 1.53 4.70
C ALA A 27 9.02 1.34 3.79
N ARG A 28 9.52 2.41 3.19
CA ARG A 28 10.73 2.35 2.34
C ARG A 28 11.94 1.90 3.14
N LYS A 29 12.15 2.45 4.32
CA LYS A 29 13.27 2.04 5.18
C LYS A 29 13.18 0.57 5.53
N MET A 30 12.01 0.10 5.92
CA MET A 30 11.81 -1.31 6.27
C MET A 30 12.05 -2.23 5.07
N ALA A 31 11.57 -1.83 3.90
CA ALA A 31 11.64 -2.68 2.70
C ALA A 31 13.03 -2.68 2.05
N LEU A 32 13.61 -1.50 1.86
CA LEU A 32 14.82 -1.35 1.03
C LEU A 32 16.11 -1.27 1.85
N ASN A 33 16.08 -0.65 3.03
CA ASN A 33 17.27 -0.48 3.85
C ASN A 33 17.45 -1.63 4.83
N GLU A 34 16.43 -1.88 5.65
CA GLU A 34 16.48 -2.92 6.69
C GLU A 34 16.13 -4.30 6.14
N ARG A 35 15.40 -4.34 5.06
CA ARG A 35 14.94 -5.59 4.42
C ARG A 35 14.24 -6.49 5.43
N THR A 36 13.34 -5.89 6.20
CA THR A 36 12.69 -6.51 7.34
C THR A 36 11.79 -7.66 6.93
N ILE A 37 11.90 -8.77 7.66
CA ILE A 37 10.98 -9.90 7.55
C ILE A 37 10.30 -10.04 8.90
N ILE A 38 8.96 -9.98 8.89
CA ILE A 38 8.17 -10.08 10.12
C ILE A 38 7.27 -11.31 10.09
N ARG A 39 6.79 -11.71 11.26
CA ARG A 39 5.80 -12.78 11.35
C ARG A 39 4.47 -12.30 10.81
N GLY A 40 3.76 -13.21 10.14
CA GLY A 40 2.43 -12.94 9.61
C GLY A 40 2.46 -12.60 8.14
N GLY A 41 1.41 -11.94 7.69
CA GLY A 41 1.18 -11.65 6.28
C GLY A 41 1.21 -10.16 5.95
N CYS A 42 0.58 -9.83 4.84
CA CYS A 42 0.53 -8.45 4.33
C CYS A 42 -0.11 -7.48 5.33
N TRP A 43 -1.17 -7.91 6.03
CA TRP A 43 -1.83 -7.08 7.03
C TRP A 43 -0.90 -6.76 8.20
N ASP A 44 -0.20 -7.77 8.71
CA ASP A 44 0.70 -7.60 9.85
C ASP A 44 1.85 -6.66 9.54
N TYR A 45 2.34 -6.73 8.30
CA TYR A 45 3.41 -5.85 7.87
C TYR A 45 2.96 -4.39 7.86
N LEU A 46 1.81 -4.11 7.28
CA LEU A 46 1.30 -2.73 7.22
C LEU A 46 0.95 -2.21 8.62
N ASN A 47 0.44 -3.07 9.48
CA ASN A 47 0.20 -2.70 10.87
C ASN A 47 1.51 -2.29 11.56
N ALA A 48 2.59 -3.02 11.32
CA ALA A 48 3.90 -2.70 11.86
C ALA A 48 4.43 -1.36 11.30
N VAL A 49 4.22 -1.12 10.00
CA VAL A 49 4.62 0.15 9.37
C VAL A 49 3.92 1.34 10.03
N PHE A 50 2.60 1.26 10.16
CA PHE A 50 1.80 2.34 10.76
C PHE A 50 2.17 2.57 12.23
N ASN A 51 2.34 1.49 12.98
CA ASN A 51 2.74 1.62 14.39
C ASN A 51 4.11 2.26 14.52
N ARG A 52 5.08 1.85 13.70
CA ARG A 52 6.42 2.42 13.73
C ARG A 52 6.45 3.87 13.27
N ALA A 53 5.61 4.21 12.29
CA ALA A 53 5.50 5.59 11.81
C ALA A 53 4.84 6.52 12.83
N GLY A 54 4.18 5.96 13.86
CA GLY A 54 3.55 6.75 14.91
C GLY A 54 2.29 7.46 14.47
N VAL A 55 1.59 6.93 13.49
CA VAL A 55 0.36 7.51 12.96
C VAL A 55 -0.84 6.64 13.35
N THR A 56 -2.00 7.29 13.42
CA THR A 56 -3.28 6.59 13.52
C THR A 56 -3.82 6.35 12.13
N ARG A 57 -4.95 5.67 12.02
CA ARG A 57 -5.58 5.37 10.73
C ARG A 57 -7.09 5.52 10.83
N ASP A 58 -7.66 6.13 9.80
CA ASP A 58 -9.10 6.31 9.69
C ASP A 58 -9.61 5.53 8.50
N THR A 59 -10.71 4.82 8.67
CA THR A 59 -11.39 4.16 7.54
C THR A 59 -12.14 5.21 6.74
N VAL A 60 -11.70 5.46 5.52
CA VAL A 60 -12.31 6.48 4.64
C VAL A 60 -13.18 5.87 3.54
N HIS A 61 -13.06 4.57 3.33
CA HIS A 61 -13.93 3.81 2.43
C HIS A 61 -14.09 2.41 2.98
N LYS A 62 -15.32 1.91 3.02
CA LYS A 62 -15.57 0.56 3.51
C LYS A 62 -16.59 -0.16 2.64
N GLY A 63 -16.16 -1.29 2.10
CA GLY A 63 -16.99 -2.22 1.37
C GLY A 63 -16.69 -3.64 1.81
N THR A 64 -17.14 -4.60 1.04
CA THR A 64 -16.98 -6.02 1.33
C THR A 64 -16.28 -6.71 0.17
N TYR A 65 -15.36 -7.61 0.48
CA TYR A 65 -14.72 -8.43 -0.53
C TYR A 65 -15.77 -9.11 -1.42
N GLY A 66 -15.61 -8.95 -2.72
CA GLY A 66 -16.50 -9.58 -3.71
C GLY A 66 -17.81 -8.88 -3.96
N GLN A 67 -18.21 -7.91 -3.12
CA GLN A 67 -19.48 -7.19 -3.25
C GLN A 67 -19.31 -5.69 -3.38
N GLY A 68 -18.24 -5.12 -2.85
CA GLY A 68 -18.06 -3.67 -2.83
C GLY A 68 -18.90 -2.98 -1.76
N PRO A 69 -19.19 -1.67 -1.89
CA PRO A 69 -18.81 -0.85 -3.04
C PRO A 69 -17.30 -0.71 -3.17
N TYR A 70 -16.84 -0.58 -4.40
CA TYR A 70 -15.43 -0.40 -4.68
C TYR A 70 -15.09 1.07 -4.83
N ALA A 71 -13.90 1.44 -4.38
CA ALA A 71 -13.44 2.83 -4.44
C ALA A 71 -13.11 3.23 -5.88
N SER A 72 -13.41 4.49 -6.21
CA SER A 72 -12.92 5.10 -7.46
C SER A 72 -11.45 5.49 -7.29
N SER A 73 -10.75 5.67 -8.40
CA SER A 73 -9.34 6.09 -8.36
C SER A 73 -9.14 7.43 -7.63
N GLY A 74 -10.11 8.33 -7.76
CA GLY A 74 -10.03 9.65 -7.11
C GLY A 74 -10.13 9.60 -5.58
N GLU A 75 -10.59 8.50 -5.00
CA GLU A 75 -10.66 8.35 -3.54
C GLU A 75 -9.34 7.88 -2.93
N ILE A 76 -8.40 7.42 -3.74
CA ILE A 76 -7.15 6.80 -3.26
C ILE A 76 -6.05 7.84 -3.21
N GLU A 77 -5.37 7.94 -2.05
CA GLU A 77 -4.29 8.90 -1.83
C GLU A 77 -3.00 8.20 -1.41
N VAL A 78 -1.88 8.83 -1.69
CA VAL A 78 -0.56 8.34 -1.26
C VAL A 78 -0.56 8.08 0.25
N GLY A 79 -0.03 6.93 0.64
CA GLY A 79 0.04 6.52 2.04
C GLY A 79 -1.16 5.72 2.51
N ASP A 80 -2.18 5.58 1.67
CA ASP A 80 -3.35 4.78 2.03
C ASP A 80 -3.02 3.30 2.11
N TRP A 81 -3.54 2.66 3.15
CA TRP A 81 -3.53 1.21 3.30
C TRP A 81 -4.79 0.68 2.65
N LEU A 82 -4.62 -0.06 1.54
CA LEU A 82 -5.71 -0.54 0.72
C LEU A 82 -5.97 -2.02 0.95
N TYR A 83 -7.26 -2.39 0.94
CA TYR A 83 -7.68 -3.80 0.86
C TYR A 83 -8.28 -3.97 -0.52
N TYR A 84 -7.76 -4.92 -1.30
CA TYR A 84 -8.17 -5.07 -2.69
C TYR A 84 -8.12 -6.53 -3.14
N ILE A 85 -8.79 -6.78 -4.27
CA ILE A 85 -8.76 -8.09 -4.92
C ILE A 85 -7.54 -8.13 -5.82
N ASN A 86 -6.64 -9.07 -5.56
CA ASN A 86 -5.41 -9.22 -6.34
C ASN A 86 -5.69 -10.01 -7.61
N HIS A 87 -6.03 -9.32 -8.69
CA HIS A 87 -6.35 -9.94 -9.97
C HIS A 87 -5.17 -10.67 -10.60
N GLY A 88 -3.94 -10.27 -10.27
CA GLY A 88 -2.73 -10.92 -10.77
C GLY A 88 -2.41 -12.24 -10.06
N TYR A 89 -3.15 -12.58 -9.01
CA TYR A 89 -2.90 -13.79 -8.24
C TYR A 89 -4.22 -14.42 -7.79
N ASN A 90 -4.92 -15.05 -8.73
CA ASN A 90 -6.15 -15.82 -8.49
C ASN A 90 -7.28 -15.06 -7.78
N GLY A 91 -7.31 -13.74 -7.86
CA GLY A 91 -8.35 -12.95 -7.22
C GLY A 91 -8.38 -13.03 -5.70
N VAL A 92 -7.25 -13.37 -5.07
CA VAL A 92 -7.21 -13.44 -3.60
C VAL A 92 -7.24 -12.05 -2.98
N GLU A 93 -7.70 -11.98 -1.74
CA GLU A 93 -7.66 -10.76 -0.96
C GLU A 93 -6.22 -10.38 -0.64
N HIS A 94 -5.89 -9.10 -0.76
CA HIS A 94 -4.56 -8.60 -0.46
C HIS A 94 -4.64 -7.21 0.17
N SER A 95 -3.58 -6.85 0.89
CA SER A 95 -3.41 -5.50 1.43
C SER A 95 -2.09 -4.93 0.96
N GLY A 96 -2.09 -3.65 0.65
CA GLY A 96 -0.89 -2.97 0.23
C GLY A 96 -0.94 -1.48 0.49
N LEU A 97 0.23 -0.85 0.45
CA LEU A 97 0.39 0.58 0.67
C LEU A 97 0.46 1.29 -0.68
N PHE A 98 -0.45 2.23 -0.90
CA PHE A 98 -0.49 2.98 -2.15
C PHE A 98 0.62 4.02 -2.20
N VAL A 99 1.48 3.93 -3.22
CA VAL A 99 2.60 4.85 -3.43
C VAL A 99 2.26 5.87 -4.50
N GLY A 100 1.59 5.46 -5.56
CA GLY A 100 1.22 6.36 -6.64
C GLY A 100 0.67 5.62 -7.86
N TRP A 101 0.02 6.38 -8.73
CA TRP A 101 -0.50 5.82 -9.97
C TRP A 101 0.62 5.71 -11.02
N VAL A 102 0.74 4.54 -11.61
CA VAL A 102 1.56 4.35 -12.81
C VAL A 102 0.73 4.76 -14.03
N ASP A 103 -0.53 4.32 -14.05
CA ASP A 103 -1.50 4.69 -15.07
C ASP A 103 -2.89 4.70 -14.41
N GLU A 104 -3.35 5.88 -14.00
CA GLU A 104 -4.61 6.01 -13.26
C GLU A 104 -5.82 5.57 -14.10
N ARG A 105 -5.82 5.87 -15.38
CA ARG A 105 -6.94 5.51 -16.26
C ARG A 105 -7.09 4.00 -16.37
N ALA A 106 -5.96 3.29 -16.41
CA ALA A 106 -5.93 1.83 -16.45
C ALA A 106 -5.96 1.22 -15.04
N LYS A 107 -6.02 2.07 -14.00
CA LYS A 107 -6.01 1.68 -12.59
C LYS A 107 -4.80 0.84 -12.20
N GLN A 108 -3.67 1.13 -12.79
CA GLN A 108 -2.39 0.47 -12.50
C GLN A 108 -1.60 1.34 -11.52
N ALA A 109 -1.31 0.81 -10.36
CA ALA A 109 -0.70 1.56 -9.27
C ALA A 109 0.55 0.88 -8.73
N LEU A 110 1.50 1.70 -8.26
CA LEU A 110 2.64 1.21 -7.54
C LEU A 110 2.23 1.01 -6.07
N ILE A 111 2.40 -0.22 -5.60
CA ILE A 111 2.01 -0.65 -4.26
C ILE A 111 3.21 -1.28 -3.58
N LEU A 112 3.42 -0.96 -2.30
CA LEU A 112 4.33 -1.71 -1.46
C LEU A 112 3.54 -2.78 -0.72
N SER A 113 3.92 -4.04 -0.90
CA SER A 113 3.23 -5.14 -0.24
C SER A 113 4.19 -6.22 0.23
N TYR A 114 3.76 -6.95 1.25
CA TYR A 114 4.51 -8.03 1.88
C TYR A 114 3.82 -9.37 1.58
N ALA A 115 4.58 -10.30 1.03
CA ALA A 115 3.99 -11.58 0.60
C ALA A 115 3.74 -12.56 1.76
N GLY A 116 4.32 -12.27 2.94
CA GLY A 116 4.16 -13.12 4.11
C GLY A 116 5.48 -13.73 4.57
N GLU A 117 5.52 -14.14 5.85
CA GLU A 117 6.75 -14.66 6.46
C GLU A 117 7.31 -15.89 5.75
N ASN A 118 6.43 -16.71 5.18
CA ASN A 118 6.84 -17.97 4.56
C ASN A 118 7.67 -17.76 3.28
N ARG A 119 7.54 -16.61 2.65
CA ARG A 119 8.33 -16.27 1.47
C ARG A 119 9.76 -15.88 1.82
N ARG A 120 9.99 -15.46 3.06
CA ARG A 120 11.32 -15.03 3.54
C ARG A 120 11.93 -13.93 2.69
N GLU A 121 11.09 -13.05 2.17
CA GLU A 121 11.48 -11.91 1.35
C GLU A 121 10.99 -10.63 2.01
N PRO A 122 11.74 -9.50 1.91
CA PRO A 122 11.23 -8.22 2.39
C PRO A 122 10.03 -7.79 1.55
N ALA A 123 9.30 -6.79 2.04
CA ALA A 123 8.24 -6.18 1.26
C ALA A 123 8.81 -5.59 -0.02
N ARG A 124 7.99 -5.50 -1.07
CA ARG A 124 8.45 -5.08 -2.39
C ARG A 124 7.43 -4.20 -3.08
N TYR A 125 7.95 -3.36 -3.96
CA TYR A 125 7.13 -2.49 -4.79
C TYR A 125 6.76 -3.21 -6.08
N ARG A 126 5.45 -3.28 -6.35
CA ARG A 126 4.93 -3.89 -7.58
C ARG A 126 3.75 -3.09 -8.08
N VAL A 127 3.45 -3.25 -9.36
CA VAL A 127 2.27 -2.66 -9.97
C VAL A 127 1.09 -3.62 -9.81
N TYR A 128 -0.02 -3.09 -9.30
CA TYR A 128 -1.26 -3.84 -9.13
C TYR A 128 -2.41 -3.14 -9.83
N ASP A 129 -3.38 -3.93 -10.27
CA ASP A 129 -4.65 -3.45 -10.77
C ASP A 129 -5.55 -3.12 -9.58
N LEU A 130 -5.96 -1.87 -9.45
CA LEU A 130 -6.79 -1.41 -8.34
C LEU A 130 -8.26 -1.22 -8.73
N SER A 131 -8.77 -2.04 -9.65
CA SER A 131 -10.18 -1.99 -10.04
C SER A 131 -11.12 -2.32 -8.88
N ASN A 132 -10.67 -3.15 -7.93
CA ASN A 132 -11.53 -3.63 -6.86
C ASN A 132 -10.90 -3.40 -5.49
N VAL A 133 -10.75 -2.14 -5.12
CA VAL A 133 -10.37 -1.71 -3.77
C VAL A 133 -11.65 -1.58 -2.95
N TYR A 134 -11.81 -2.39 -1.92
CA TYR A 134 -13.04 -2.39 -1.14
C TYR A 134 -12.90 -1.73 0.24
N GLN A 135 -11.68 -1.45 0.69
CA GLN A 135 -11.47 -0.71 1.93
C GLN A 135 -10.22 0.16 1.83
N ILE A 136 -10.32 1.36 2.36
CA ILE A 136 -9.20 2.31 2.42
C ILE A 136 -9.05 2.77 3.86
N MET A 137 -7.84 2.60 4.41
CA MET A 137 -7.48 3.17 5.70
C MET A 137 -6.40 4.21 5.48
N ARG A 138 -6.68 5.44 5.91
CA ARG A 138 -5.83 6.60 5.66
C ARG A 138 -5.06 6.99 6.90
N PRO A 139 -3.73 7.22 6.79
CA PRO A 139 -2.95 7.64 7.95
C PRO A 139 -3.34 9.05 8.37
N SER A 140 -3.36 9.28 9.68
CA SER A 140 -3.58 10.59 10.27
C SER A 140 -2.64 10.80 11.46
N VAL A 141 -2.39 12.03 11.81
CA VAL A 141 -1.52 12.38 12.95
C VAL A 141 -2.33 12.64 14.20
#